data_ea2c251371ae0ecf5c6fa2bb4b212fbe
#
_entry.id   ea2c251371ae0ecf5c6fa2bb4b212fbe
#
_cell.length_a   1.000
_cell.length_b   1.000
_cell.length_c   1.000
_cell.angle_alpha   90.00
_cell.angle_beta   90.00
_cell.angle_gamma   90.00
#
_symmetry.space_group_name_H-M   'P 1'
#
loop_
_entity.id
_entity.type
_entity.pdbx_description
1 polymer ?
#
loop_
_entity_poly.entity_id
_entity_poly.type
_entity_poly.pdbx_seq_one_letter_code
_entity_poly.pdbx_strand_id
1 'polypeptide(L)'
;NNRLMSYERNLTYLNNKRLIYRRHPISDKPDIDTKEFMYFANGTHQCYELFRSTAKITTYRSLKWHLLVLWYLNPNLNQDDFIQLAEYIVHKPNGFVSFNVSERLLEKVVYEVSMSDLDRPPKNKLRKVIFKPFSGLTKEQKLSIVGQLVGQSPRVCPDDIYAVMIDMHDMGKKITIGRIAGLLDCSSRTIHRHMCNELKKEKELLNQQL
;
A
#
# COMPACT_ATOMS: atom_id res chain seq x y z
N ASN A 1 10.40 11.00 -26.97
CA ASN A 1 9.95 12.39 -26.72
C ASN A 1 8.50 12.49 -26.22
N ASN A 2 7.55 11.71 -26.73
CA ASN A 2 6.14 11.77 -26.28
C ASN A 2 5.91 11.40 -24.79
N ARG A 3 6.78 10.59 -24.17
CA ARG A 3 6.65 10.19 -22.76
C ARG A 3 7.02 11.31 -21.77
N LEU A 4 8.04 12.11 -22.08
CA LEU A 4 8.45 13.25 -21.27
C LEU A 4 7.38 14.34 -21.27
N MET A 5 6.78 14.63 -22.44
CA MET A 5 5.71 15.65 -22.57
C MET A 5 4.43 15.24 -21.83
N SER A 6 4.08 13.95 -21.78
CA SER A 6 2.91 13.49 -21.02
C SER A 6 3.15 13.59 -19.50
N TYR A 7 4.35 13.33 -19.04
CA TYR A 7 4.76 13.46 -17.67
C TYR A 7 4.70 14.92 -17.16
N GLU A 8 5.29 15.86 -17.90
CA GLU A 8 5.26 17.29 -17.55
C GLU A 8 3.83 17.83 -17.52
N ARG A 9 3.00 17.44 -18.49
CA ARG A 9 1.59 17.79 -18.53
C ARG A 9 0.82 17.28 -17.31
N ASN A 10 1.08 16.05 -16.88
CA ASN A 10 0.43 15.44 -15.73
C ASN A 10 0.84 16.14 -14.42
N LEU A 11 2.11 16.48 -14.25
CA LEU A 11 2.58 17.27 -13.11
C LEU A 11 1.98 18.67 -13.10
N THR A 12 1.89 19.33 -14.28
CA THR A 12 1.26 20.64 -14.42
C THR A 12 -0.20 20.59 -14.02
N TYR A 13 -0.94 19.55 -14.43
CA TYR A 13 -2.34 19.36 -14.03
C TYR A 13 -2.47 19.25 -12.49
N LEU A 14 -1.66 18.42 -11.85
CA LEU A 14 -1.71 18.23 -10.40
C LEU A 14 -1.35 19.51 -9.64
N ASN A 15 -0.32 20.22 -10.08
CA ASN A 15 0.12 21.48 -9.48
C ASN A 15 -0.94 22.57 -9.62
N ASN A 16 -1.56 22.70 -10.81
CA ASN A 16 -2.63 23.67 -11.05
C ASN A 16 -3.86 23.42 -10.20
N LYS A 17 -4.19 22.13 -9.96
CA LYS A 17 -5.30 21.71 -9.08
C LYS A 17 -4.88 21.65 -7.60
N ARG A 18 -3.64 21.95 -7.27
CA ARG A 18 -3.07 21.88 -5.91
C ARG A 18 -3.26 20.52 -5.24
N LEU A 19 -3.22 19.44 -6.02
CA LEU A 19 -3.42 18.09 -5.54
C LEU A 19 -2.18 17.56 -4.82
N ILE A 20 -2.38 17.01 -3.64
CA ILE A 20 -1.33 16.32 -2.88
C ILE A 20 -1.31 14.87 -3.34
N TYR A 21 -0.24 14.44 -3.99
CA TYR A 21 -0.05 13.08 -4.50
C TYR A 21 1.04 12.29 -3.76
N ARG A 22 1.63 12.88 -2.76
CA ARG A 22 2.54 12.24 -1.82
C ARG A 22 2.44 12.91 -0.46
N ARG A 23 2.60 12.14 0.60
CA ARG A 23 2.71 12.72 1.93
C ARG A 23 3.99 13.56 2.01
N HIS A 24 3.89 14.78 2.53
CA HIS A 24 5.03 15.67 2.60
C HIS A 24 5.98 15.21 3.71
N PRO A 25 7.31 15.21 3.51
CA PRO A 25 8.30 14.81 4.54
C PRO A 25 8.19 15.60 5.86
N ILE A 26 7.57 16.78 5.84
CA ILE A 26 7.39 17.62 7.05
C ILE A 26 6.41 17.00 8.05
N SER A 27 5.38 16.28 7.59
CA SER A 27 4.37 15.65 8.46
C SER A 27 4.70 14.21 8.82
N ASP A 28 5.54 13.56 8.01
CA ASP A 28 5.99 12.18 8.18
C ASP A 28 7.49 12.21 8.43
N LYS A 29 7.89 12.18 9.70
CA LYS A 29 9.32 12.13 10.03
C LYS A 29 9.82 10.71 9.79
N PRO A 30 10.89 10.54 8.96
CA PRO A 30 11.52 9.25 8.82
C PRO A 30 12.25 8.85 10.12
N ASP A 31 12.28 7.55 10.41
CA ASP A 31 13.08 6.99 11.52
C ASP A 31 14.59 7.09 11.21
N ILE A 32 14.95 6.96 9.93
CA ILE A 32 16.32 7.13 9.44
C ILE A 32 16.27 8.07 8.22
N ASP A 33 17.04 9.14 8.26
CA ASP A 33 17.22 10.06 7.14
C ASP A 33 18.70 10.15 6.76
N THR A 34 19.05 9.66 5.58
CA THR A 34 20.39 9.71 5.01
C THR A 34 20.43 10.59 3.76
N LYS A 35 21.61 10.78 3.19
CA LYS A 35 21.75 11.51 1.91
C LYS A 35 21.07 10.75 0.77
N GLU A 36 21.03 9.41 0.83
CA GLU A 36 20.58 8.54 -0.24
C GLU A 36 19.12 8.10 -0.10
N PHE A 37 18.63 7.91 1.12
CA PHE A 37 17.29 7.36 1.37
C PHE A 37 16.70 7.84 2.70
N MET A 38 15.39 7.66 2.83
CA MET A 38 14.62 7.79 4.06
C MET A 38 13.99 6.44 4.41
N TYR A 39 14.00 6.07 5.68
CA TYR A 39 13.36 4.85 6.18
C TYR A 39 12.24 5.19 7.14
N PHE A 40 11.10 4.52 6.98
CA PHE A 40 9.89 4.64 7.80
C PHE A 40 9.51 3.25 8.33
N ALA A 41 9.71 2.99 9.62
CA ALA A 41 9.44 1.68 10.22
C ALA A 41 7.97 1.24 10.03
N ASN A 42 7.05 2.17 10.20
CA ASN A 42 5.61 1.94 10.02
C ASN A 42 5.12 2.13 8.58
N GLY A 43 6.05 2.48 7.68
CA GLY A 43 5.72 2.80 6.30
C GLY A 43 5.07 4.17 6.11
N THR A 44 5.08 4.64 4.89
CA THR A 44 4.46 5.91 4.49
C THR A 44 3.67 5.74 3.20
N HIS A 45 2.62 6.57 3.03
CA HIS A 45 1.84 6.60 1.80
C HIS A 45 2.55 7.42 0.74
N GLN A 46 2.69 6.85 -0.44
CA GLN A 46 3.31 7.52 -1.55
C GLN A 46 2.65 7.13 -2.87
N CYS A 47 1.86 8.05 -3.41
CA CYS A 47 1.36 7.97 -4.79
C CYS A 47 2.38 8.48 -5.83
N TYR A 48 3.58 8.76 -5.40
CA TYR A 48 4.66 9.34 -6.19
C TYR A 48 4.91 8.62 -7.52
N GLU A 49 4.85 7.30 -7.50
CA GLU A 49 5.12 6.49 -8.68
C GLU A 49 4.05 6.59 -9.76
N LEU A 50 2.81 6.89 -9.38
CA LEU A 50 1.76 7.08 -10.36
C LEU A 50 2.06 8.25 -11.29
N PHE A 51 2.62 9.33 -10.74
CA PHE A 51 2.82 10.58 -11.46
C PHE A 51 4.25 10.81 -11.94
N ARG A 52 5.22 10.07 -11.42
CA ARG A 52 6.65 10.25 -11.74
C ARG A 52 7.34 9.06 -12.36
N SER A 53 6.70 7.90 -12.43
CA SER A 53 7.33 6.71 -13.01
C SER A 53 6.63 6.27 -14.28
N THR A 54 7.27 5.36 -14.99
CA THR A 54 6.66 4.64 -16.11
C THR A 54 5.71 3.54 -15.64
N ALA A 55 5.57 3.35 -14.33
CA ALA A 55 4.65 2.38 -13.75
C ALA A 55 3.21 2.79 -14.07
N LYS A 56 2.43 1.81 -14.51
CA LYS A 56 1.04 2.01 -14.89
C LYS A 56 0.12 1.22 -13.98
N ILE A 57 -1.07 1.76 -13.82
CA ILE A 57 -2.18 1.04 -13.21
C ILE A 57 -2.65 -0.02 -14.20
N THR A 58 -2.46 -1.30 -13.86
CA THR A 58 -2.76 -2.45 -14.73
C THR A 58 -4.00 -3.22 -14.31
N THR A 59 -4.56 -2.94 -13.12
CA THR A 59 -5.71 -3.67 -12.57
C THR A 59 -6.71 -2.75 -11.88
N TYR A 60 -7.97 -3.17 -11.82
CA TYR A 60 -9.02 -2.51 -11.05
C TYR A 60 -8.62 -2.27 -9.58
N ARG A 61 -8.04 -3.28 -8.92
CA ARG A 61 -7.60 -3.18 -7.52
C ARG A 61 -6.51 -2.11 -7.34
N SER A 62 -5.60 -1.99 -8.30
CA SER A 62 -4.57 -0.95 -8.28
C SER A 62 -5.17 0.44 -8.51
N LEU A 63 -6.15 0.57 -9.41
CA LEU A 63 -6.87 1.82 -9.65
C LEU A 63 -7.58 2.28 -8.38
N LYS A 64 -8.39 1.41 -7.77
CA LYS A 64 -9.09 1.72 -6.52
C LYS A 64 -8.13 2.16 -5.42
N TRP A 65 -7.01 1.46 -5.25
CA TRP A 65 -6.00 1.81 -4.26
C TRP A 65 -5.40 3.19 -4.48
N HIS A 66 -5.03 3.55 -5.72
CA HIS A 66 -4.46 4.85 -6.02
C HIS A 66 -5.47 5.98 -5.81
N LEU A 67 -6.71 5.79 -6.20
CA LEU A 67 -7.78 6.76 -5.95
C LEU A 67 -8.07 6.91 -4.45
N LEU A 68 -8.07 5.81 -3.70
CA LEU A 68 -8.23 5.85 -2.24
C LEU A 68 -7.12 6.64 -1.54
N VAL A 69 -5.86 6.45 -1.95
CA VAL A 69 -4.74 7.22 -1.38
C VAL A 69 -4.83 8.70 -1.75
N LEU A 70 -5.21 9.03 -2.99
CA LEU A 70 -5.41 10.43 -3.40
C LEU A 70 -6.55 11.09 -2.62
N TRP A 71 -7.65 10.40 -2.42
CA TRP A 71 -8.75 10.87 -1.59
C TRP A 71 -8.31 11.12 -0.15
N TYR A 72 -7.58 10.18 0.45
CA TYR A 72 -7.04 10.29 1.79
C TYR A 72 -6.05 11.45 1.96
N LEU A 73 -5.18 11.68 0.98
CA LEU A 73 -4.17 12.76 1.03
C LEU A 73 -4.77 14.16 0.80
N ASN A 74 -5.98 14.25 0.28
CA ASN A 74 -6.64 15.51 -0.09
C ASN A 74 -7.99 15.66 0.62
N PRO A 75 -8.04 15.80 1.95
CA PRO A 75 -9.29 15.84 2.71
C PRO A 75 -10.18 17.05 2.37
N ASN A 76 -9.63 18.09 1.76
CA ASN A 76 -10.37 19.29 1.33
C ASN A 76 -10.91 19.16 -0.11
N LEU A 77 -10.67 18.04 -0.77
CA LEU A 77 -11.18 17.81 -2.12
C LEU A 77 -12.68 17.51 -2.04
N ASN A 78 -13.49 18.27 -2.78
CA ASN A 78 -14.90 17.95 -2.88
C ASN A 78 -15.14 16.77 -3.83
N GLN A 79 -16.35 16.22 -3.82
CA GLN A 79 -16.67 15.02 -4.59
C GLN A 79 -16.56 15.26 -6.11
N ASP A 80 -16.99 16.45 -6.59
CA ASP A 80 -16.94 16.77 -8.02
C ASP A 80 -15.50 16.89 -8.52
N ASP A 81 -14.64 17.55 -7.76
CA ASP A 81 -13.21 17.65 -8.08
C ASP A 81 -12.54 16.28 -8.04
N PHE A 82 -12.97 15.40 -7.13
CA PHE A 82 -12.46 14.03 -7.07
C PHE A 82 -12.90 13.20 -8.28
N ILE A 83 -14.15 13.35 -8.73
CA ILE A 83 -14.63 12.71 -9.96
C ILE A 83 -13.79 13.16 -11.15
N GLN A 84 -13.58 14.48 -11.32
CA GLN A 84 -12.75 15.03 -12.40
C GLN A 84 -11.30 14.48 -12.35
N LEU A 85 -10.72 14.37 -11.16
CA LEU A 85 -9.40 13.77 -10.98
C LEU A 85 -9.40 12.30 -11.40
N ALA A 86 -10.40 11.54 -10.99
CA ALA A 86 -10.52 10.13 -11.35
C ALA A 86 -10.69 9.94 -12.87
N GLU A 87 -11.53 10.76 -13.52
CA GLU A 87 -11.69 10.78 -14.97
C GLU A 87 -10.37 11.10 -15.68
N TYR A 88 -9.63 12.09 -15.19
CA TYR A 88 -8.32 12.43 -15.74
C TYR A 88 -7.33 11.27 -15.64
N ILE A 89 -7.31 10.55 -14.51
CA ILE A 89 -6.43 9.40 -14.30
C ILE A 89 -6.81 8.23 -15.22
N VAL A 90 -8.10 7.92 -15.37
CA VAL A 90 -8.54 6.79 -16.19
C VAL A 90 -8.53 7.06 -17.67
N HIS A 91 -8.41 8.33 -18.07
CA HIS A 91 -8.31 8.69 -19.48
C HIS A 91 -7.02 8.13 -20.07
N LYS A 92 -7.13 7.09 -20.89
CA LYS A 92 -6.00 6.30 -21.38
C LYS A 92 -4.90 7.13 -22.07
N PRO A 93 -5.21 8.19 -22.85
CA PRO A 93 -4.21 9.08 -23.44
C PRO A 93 -3.30 9.76 -22.43
N ASN A 94 -3.74 9.92 -21.16
CA ASN A 94 -2.92 10.48 -20.10
C ASN A 94 -1.86 9.51 -19.60
N GLY A 95 -1.96 8.22 -19.94
CA GLY A 95 -0.90 7.23 -19.75
C GLY A 95 -0.78 6.61 -18.36
N PHE A 96 -1.72 6.86 -17.44
CA PHE A 96 -1.70 6.27 -16.09
C PHE A 96 -2.21 4.82 -16.07
N VAL A 97 -3.20 4.51 -16.89
CA VAL A 97 -3.83 3.19 -16.95
C VAL A 97 -3.43 2.45 -18.23
N SER A 98 -3.31 1.13 -18.16
CA SER A 98 -3.02 0.27 -19.31
C SER A 98 -4.26 -0.39 -19.92
N PHE A 99 -5.41 -0.33 -19.24
CA PHE A 99 -6.67 -0.94 -19.65
C PHE A 99 -7.77 0.10 -19.82
N ASN A 100 -8.85 -0.27 -20.50
CA ASN A 100 -9.99 0.61 -20.64
C ASN A 100 -10.87 0.54 -19.39
N VAL A 101 -11.17 1.69 -18.83
CA VAL A 101 -12.07 1.84 -17.68
C VAL A 101 -13.41 2.33 -18.22
N SER A 102 -14.48 1.54 -18.02
CA SER A 102 -15.84 1.96 -18.38
C SER A 102 -16.36 2.99 -17.37
N GLU A 103 -17.28 3.85 -17.81
CA GLU A 103 -17.93 4.84 -16.95
C GLU A 103 -18.56 4.19 -15.70
N ARG A 104 -19.34 3.14 -15.90
CA ARG A 104 -19.92 2.37 -14.79
C ARG A 104 -18.90 1.82 -13.80
N LEU A 105 -17.71 1.41 -14.28
CA LEU A 105 -16.64 0.94 -13.42
C LEU A 105 -16.03 2.10 -12.63
N LEU A 106 -15.84 3.25 -13.28
CA LEU A 106 -15.32 4.45 -12.65
C LEU A 106 -16.27 4.96 -11.56
N GLU A 107 -17.56 5.10 -11.86
CA GLU A 107 -18.58 5.49 -10.89
C GLU A 107 -18.58 4.58 -9.66
N LYS A 108 -18.53 3.25 -9.88
CA LYS A 108 -18.44 2.28 -8.79
C LYS A 108 -17.20 2.50 -7.93
N VAL A 109 -16.03 2.69 -8.55
CA VAL A 109 -14.76 2.89 -7.81
C VAL A 109 -14.81 4.21 -7.04
N VAL A 110 -15.26 5.28 -7.65
CA VAL A 110 -15.38 6.61 -7.02
C VAL A 110 -16.34 6.54 -5.84
N TYR A 111 -17.49 5.91 -6.00
CA TYR A 111 -18.45 5.70 -4.92
C TYR A 111 -17.83 4.92 -3.75
N GLU A 112 -17.21 3.77 -4.03
CA GLU A 112 -16.57 2.93 -3.00
C GLU A 112 -15.44 3.67 -2.26
N VAL A 113 -14.71 4.55 -2.96
CA VAL A 113 -13.63 5.34 -2.38
C VAL A 113 -14.18 6.51 -1.55
N SER A 114 -15.18 7.23 -2.05
CA SER A 114 -15.79 8.38 -1.34
C SER A 114 -16.49 7.98 -0.04
N MET A 115 -16.95 6.72 0.06
CA MET A 115 -17.55 6.15 1.26
C MET A 115 -16.53 5.57 2.25
N SER A 116 -15.23 5.63 1.93
CA SER A 116 -14.18 5.09 2.79
C SER A 116 -13.94 6.01 4.00
N ASP A 117 -13.70 5.37 5.15
CA ASP A 117 -13.37 6.06 6.39
C ASP A 117 -11.98 6.72 6.28
N LEU A 118 -11.93 8.04 6.30
CA LEU A 118 -10.70 8.83 6.19
C LEU A 118 -9.87 8.81 7.48
N ASP A 119 -10.44 8.41 8.62
CA ASP A 119 -9.71 8.24 9.87
C ASP A 119 -8.82 6.99 9.84
N ARG A 120 -9.08 6.10 8.88
CA ARG A 120 -8.31 4.88 8.66
C ARG A 120 -7.44 4.99 7.41
N PRO A 121 -6.13 5.27 7.57
CA PRO A 121 -5.23 5.36 6.43
C PRO A 121 -5.21 4.05 5.64
N PRO A 122 -5.11 4.10 4.29
CA PRO A 122 -4.97 2.91 3.46
C PRO A 122 -3.72 2.12 3.85
N LYS A 123 -3.87 0.90 4.40
CA LYS A 123 -2.76 0.10 4.95
C LYS A 123 -1.92 -0.63 3.90
N ASN A 124 -2.49 -0.88 2.73
CA ASN A 124 -1.82 -1.65 1.68
C ASN A 124 -0.79 -0.81 0.92
N LYS A 125 0.33 -1.43 0.55
CA LYS A 125 1.40 -0.83 -0.25
C LYS A 125 2.10 0.37 0.41
N LEU A 126 2.17 0.41 1.73
CA LEU A 126 3.02 1.34 2.44
C LEU A 126 4.48 1.13 2.04
N ARG A 127 5.18 2.23 1.78
CA ARG A 127 6.61 2.18 1.50
C ARG A 127 7.40 2.45 2.76
N LYS A 128 8.33 1.54 3.05
CA LYS A 128 9.23 1.69 4.20
C LYS A 128 10.55 2.39 3.83
N VAL A 129 11.01 2.22 2.60
CA VAL A 129 12.25 2.86 2.13
C VAL A 129 11.94 3.74 0.92
N ILE A 130 12.32 5.00 0.99
CA ILE A 130 12.19 5.99 -0.08
C ILE A 130 13.57 6.48 -0.45
N PHE A 131 14.01 6.21 -1.67
CA PHE A 131 15.26 6.73 -2.19
C PHE A 131 15.11 8.17 -2.66
N LYS A 132 16.06 9.00 -2.26
CA LYS A 132 16.10 10.41 -2.69
C LYS A 132 16.46 10.49 -4.18
N PRO A 133 15.95 11.51 -4.91
CA PRO A 133 16.39 11.76 -6.28
C PRO A 133 17.92 11.97 -6.30
N PHE A 134 18.55 11.46 -7.32
CA PHE A 134 20.00 11.58 -7.53
C PHE A 134 20.88 10.95 -6.43
N SER A 135 20.38 9.92 -5.76
CA SER A 135 21.13 9.20 -4.72
C SER A 135 22.43 8.53 -5.21
N GLY A 136 22.66 8.44 -6.52
CA GLY A 136 23.83 7.77 -7.10
C GLY A 136 23.87 6.24 -6.93
N LEU A 137 22.87 5.65 -6.25
CA LEU A 137 22.83 4.23 -5.94
C LEU A 137 22.42 3.39 -7.16
N THR A 138 23.13 2.29 -7.39
CA THR A 138 22.74 1.29 -8.38
C THR A 138 21.48 0.54 -7.92
N LYS A 139 20.86 -0.21 -8.84
CA LYS A 139 19.67 -1.02 -8.53
C LYS A 139 19.97 -2.08 -7.46
N GLU A 140 21.13 -2.71 -7.54
CA GLU A 140 21.60 -3.75 -6.60
C GLU A 140 21.81 -3.16 -5.21
N GLN A 141 22.45 -1.98 -5.11
CA GLN A 141 22.63 -1.27 -3.84
C GLN A 141 21.28 -0.90 -3.21
N LYS A 142 20.32 -0.40 -4.00
CA LYS A 142 18.97 -0.11 -3.52
C LYS A 142 18.27 -1.36 -2.97
N LEU A 143 18.36 -2.49 -3.69
CA LEU A 143 17.78 -3.76 -3.24
C LEU A 143 18.45 -4.28 -1.96
N SER A 144 19.77 -4.13 -1.83
CA SER A 144 20.51 -4.49 -0.63
C SER A 144 20.05 -3.68 0.59
N ILE A 145 19.91 -2.35 0.44
CA ILE A 145 19.42 -1.45 1.51
C ILE A 145 17.99 -1.86 1.93
N VAL A 146 17.09 -2.08 0.98
CA VAL A 146 15.73 -2.55 1.28
C VAL A 146 15.76 -3.89 2.01
N GLY A 147 16.59 -4.83 1.56
CA GLY A 147 16.73 -6.14 2.20
C GLY A 147 17.22 -6.05 3.64
N GLN A 148 18.18 -5.17 3.91
CA GLN A 148 18.70 -4.94 5.26
C GLN A 148 17.67 -4.30 6.19
N LEU A 149 17.02 -3.22 5.75
CA LEU A 149 16.11 -2.45 6.58
C LEU A 149 14.74 -3.14 6.78
N VAL A 150 14.17 -3.70 5.72
CA VAL A 150 12.87 -4.38 5.77
C VAL A 150 13.02 -5.82 6.27
N GLY A 151 14.15 -6.47 5.98
CA GLY A 151 14.45 -7.80 6.46
C GLY A 151 14.70 -7.90 7.97
N GLN A 152 14.97 -6.79 8.65
CA GLN A 152 15.08 -6.66 10.11
C GLN A 152 13.73 -6.45 10.81
N SER A 153 12.62 -6.31 10.06
CA SER A 153 11.27 -6.32 10.64
C SER A 153 11.09 -7.62 11.46
N PRO A 154 10.45 -7.54 12.63
CA PRO A 154 10.21 -8.75 13.44
C PRO A 154 9.57 -9.81 12.56
N ARG A 155 10.31 -10.91 12.35
CA ARG A 155 9.80 -12.04 11.58
C ARG A 155 8.80 -12.74 12.46
N VAL A 156 7.62 -13.04 11.93
CA VAL A 156 6.67 -13.93 12.59
C VAL A 156 7.41 -15.23 12.93
N CYS A 157 7.47 -15.56 14.21
CA CYS A 157 8.05 -16.81 14.67
C CYS A 157 6.94 -17.83 15.03
N PRO A 158 7.27 -19.12 15.20
CA PRO A 158 6.31 -20.12 15.64
C PRO A 158 5.61 -19.77 16.96
N ASP A 159 6.33 -19.11 17.88
CA ASP A 159 5.80 -18.73 19.19
C ASP A 159 4.72 -17.64 19.07
N ASP A 160 4.90 -16.68 18.16
CA ASP A 160 3.88 -15.66 17.86
C ASP A 160 2.60 -16.31 17.33
N ILE A 161 2.75 -17.30 16.45
CA ILE A 161 1.62 -18.04 15.88
C ILE A 161 0.89 -18.80 16.99
N TYR A 162 1.63 -19.46 17.88
CA TYR A 162 1.05 -20.20 18.99
C TYR A 162 0.29 -19.28 19.94
N ALA A 163 0.88 -18.15 20.35
CA ALA A 163 0.24 -17.19 21.22
C ALA A 163 -1.11 -16.70 20.64
N VAL A 164 -1.14 -16.32 19.36
CA VAL A 164 -2.37 -15.91 18.68
C VAL A 164 -3.40 -17.05 18.60
N MET A 165 -2.96 -18.30 18.44
CA MET A 165 -3.89 -19.46 18.46
C MET A 165 -4.56 -19.62 19.82
N ILE A 166 -3.82 -19.48 20.92
CA ILE A 166 -4.37 -19.53 22.29
C ILE A 166 -5.36 -18.39 22.51
N ASP A 167 -4.98 -17.15 22.18
CA ASP A 167 -5.86 -15.98 22.31
C ASP A 167 -7.19 -16.17 21.54
N MET A 168 -7.13 -16.74 20.33
CA MET A 168 -8.33 -17.05 19.55
C MET A 168 -9.18 -18.13 20.21
N HIS A 169 -8.58 -19.17 20.75
CA HIS A 169 -9.28 -20.24 21.46
C HIS A 169 -9.99 -19.70 22.70
N ASP A 170 -9.31 -18.88 23.50
CA ASP A 170 -9.87 -18.26 24.71
C ASP A 170 -11.05 -17.33 24.40
N MET A 171 -11.04 -16.74 23.19
CA MET A 171 -12.19 -15.95 22.68
C MET A 171 -13.30 -16.80 22.08
N GLY A 172 -13.21 -18.13 22.10
CA GLY A 172 -14.18 -19.03 21.46
C GLY A 172 -14.24 -18.88 19.92
N LYS A 173 -13.13 -18.48 19.29
CA LYS A 173 -13.07 -18.23 17.85
C LYS A 173 -12.33 -19.32 17.12
N LYS A 174 -12.94 -19.89 16.08
CA LYS A 174 -12.30 -20.88 15.23
C LYS A 174 -10.97 -20.36 14.67
N ILE A 175 -9.91 -21.15 14.87
CA ILE A 175 -8.54 -20.86 14.47
C ILE A 175 -8.35 -21.20 12.99
N THR A 176 -8.10 -20.19 12.16
CA THR A 176 -7.82 -20.34 10.72
C THR A 176 -6.55 -19.60 10.34
N ILE A 177 -5.86 -20.07 9.30
CA ILE A 177 -4.64 -19.44 8.77
C ILE A 177 -4.88 -17.96 8.42
N GLY A 178 -6.02 -17.64 7.79
CA GLY A 178 -6.33 -16.28 7.41
C GLY A 178 -6.53 -15.34 8.61
N ARG A 179 -7.13 -15.83 9.70
CA ARG A 179 -7.30 -15.03 10.94
C ARG A 179 -5.97 -14.81 11.66
N ILE A 180 -5.14 -15.85 11.77
CA ILE A 180 -3.78 -15.71 12.32
C ILE A 180 -2.98 -14.69 11.51
N ALA A 181 -3.01 -14.78 10.19
CA ALA A 181 -2.34 -13.85 9.29
C ALA A 181 -2.82 -12.41 9.48
N GLY A 182 -4.13 -12.22 9.66
CA GLY A 182 -4.72 -10.90 9.94
C GLY A 182 -4.31 -10.31 11.29
N LEU A 183 -4.23 -11.14 12.34
CA LEU A 183 -3.82 -10.69 13.68
C LEU A 183 -2.32 -10.38 13.75
N LEU A 184 -1.48 -11.14 13.05
CA LEU A 184 -0.03 -10.92 12.97
C LEU A 184 0.39 -9.94 11.86
N ASP A 185 -0.57 -9.31 11.17
CA ASP A 185 -0.35 -8.38 10.05
C ASP A 185 0.63 -8.93 8.99
N CYS A 186 0.47 -10.19 8.65
CA CYS A 186 1.31 -10.88 7.67
C CYS A 186 0.50 -11.64 6.62
N SER A 187 1.16 -12.18 5.60
CA SER A 187 0.49 -12.99 4.59
C SER A 187 0.21 -14.41 5.09
N SER A 188 -0.88 -15.03 4.61
CA SER A 188 -1.17 -16.46 4.85
C SER A 188 0.00 -17.36 4.43
N ARG A 189 0.75 -16.98 3.39
CA ARG A 189 1.96 -17.69 2.95
C ARG A 189 3.06 -17.66 4.01
N THR A 190 3.19 -16.53 4.74
CA THR A 190 4.13 -16.41 5.87
C THR A 190 3.74 -17.39 6.98
N ILE A 191 2.46 -17.43 7.34
CA ILE A 191 1.98 -18.38 8.34
C ILE A 191 2.23 -19.83 7.91
N HIS A 192 1.90 -20.19 6.65
CA HIS A 192 2.17 -21.54 6.15
C HIS A 192 3.65 -21.94 6.23
N ARG A 193 4.57 -20.98 5.99
CA ARG A 193 6.02 -21.22 6.08
C ARG A 193 6.48 -21.51 7.50
N HIS A 194 5.89 -20.84 8.49
CA HIS A 194 6.28 -20.95 9.89
C HIS A 194 5.40 -21.93 10.70
N MET A 195 4.32 -22.42 10.09
CA MET A 195 3.43 -23.42 10.68
C MET A 195 4.07 -24.81 10.62
N CYS A 196 4.82 -25.16 11.65
CA CYS A 196 5.40 -26.51 11.79
C CYS A 196 4.30 -27.58 12.02
N ASN A 197 4.68 -28.85 11.95
CA ASN A 197 3.75 -29.96 12.12
C ASN A 197 3.14 -30.00 13.53
N GLU A 198 3.87 -29.56 14.54
CA GLU A 198 3.39 -29.42 15.91
C GLU A 198 2.29 -28.40 16.02
N LEU A 199 2.51 -27.18 15.47
CA LEU A 199 1.50 -26.12 15.46
C LEU A 199 0.24 -26.50 14.66
N LYS A 200 0.36 -27.31 13.61
CA LYS A 200 -0.81 -27.84 12.90
C LYS A 200 -1.66 -28.75 13.77
N LYS A 201 -1.02 -29.66 14.51
CA LYS A 201 -1.70 -30.55 15.45
C LYS A 201 -2.36 -29.77 16.57
N GLU A 202 -1.64 -28.83 17.20
CA GLU A 202 -2.19 -27.92 18.21
C GLU A 202 -3.41 -27.15 17.71
N LYS A 203 -3.34 -26.58 16.50
CA LYS A 203 -4.47 -25.89 15.88
C LYS A 203 -5.69 -26.79 15.73
N GLU A 204 -5.48 -28.04 15.34
CA GLU A 204 -6.58 -29.02 15.19
C GLU A 204 -7.17 -29.38 16.54
N LEU A 205 -6.34 -29.64 17.56
CA LEU A 205 -6.79 -29.92 18.91
C LEU A 205 -7.59 -28.77 19.51
N LEU A 206 -7.10 -27.56 19.42
CA LEU A 206 -7.79 -26.36 19.90
C LEU A 206 -9.15 -26.14 19.19
N ASN A 207 -9.21 -26.38 17.89
CA ASN A 207 -10.46 -26.26 17.15
C ASN A 207 -11.48 -27.39 17.44
N GLN A 208 -11.04 -28.53 17.95
CA GLN A 208 -11.91 -29.63 18.38
C GLN A 208 -12.54 -29.39 19.74
N GLN A 209 -11.95 -28.49 20.54
CA GLN A 209 -12.41 -28.12 21.87
C GLN A 209 -13.38 -26.93 21.87
N LEU A 210 -13.55 -26.26 20.73
CA LEU A 210 -14.50 -25.18 20.52
C LEU A 210 -15.88 -25.71 20.13
#